data_531e3587a7f0867639447c5c1343a923
#
_entry.id   531e3587a7f0867639447c5c1343a923
#
_cell.length_a   1.000
_cell.length_b   1.000
_cell.length_c   1.000
_cell.angle_alpha   90.00
_cell.angle_beta   90.00
_cell.angle_gamma   90.00
#
_symmetry.space_group_name_H-M   'P 1'
#
loop_
_entity.id
_entity.type
_entity.pdbx_description
1 polymer ?
#
loop_
_entity_poly.entity_id
_entity_poly.type
_entity_poly.pdbx_seq_one_letter_code
_entity_poly.pdbx_strand_id
1 'polypeptide(L)'
;VYRVVNGETVSEEYTFQTGDFDGAFSFAFVGDPQIGAGSLPSDIQGWNDTLDVIKNQLNPDFLFSAGDQVDTANNESQYTGYLNDTFSSLTSATTIGNHDSSSAAYNEHFNLPNESAQYGATTAGSDYWFVYNNTLFMDINSNDRSAAEHKQFMQDAIAANPDVRWKTVVFHHSIYSTASHASDGDIIDRRNELPQIFDELDIDVVLMGHDHVYTRTY
;
A
#
# COMPACT_ATOMS: atom_id res chain seq x y z
N VAL A 1 1.90 -7.64 -21.66
CA VAL A 1 2.94 -8.66 -21.38
C VAL A 1 4.21 -7.94 -20.99
N TYR A 2 4.85 -8.36 -19.92
CA TYR A 2 6.14 -7.85 -19.49
C TYR A 2 7.05 -8.99 -19.00
N ARG A 3 8.33 -8.70 -18.90
CA ARG A 3 9.34 -9.55 -18.27
C ARG A 3 10.41 -8.67 -17.62
N VAL A 4 11.05 -9.17 -16.60
CA VAL A 4 12.14 -8.51 -15.91
C VAL A 4 13.47 -9.01 -16.50
N VAL A 5 14.40 -8.08 -16.75
CA VAL A 5 15.71 -8.39 -17.29
C VAL A 5 16.78 -7.81 -16.35
N ASN A 6 17.68 -8.67 -15.88
CA ASN A 6 18.84 -8.27 -15.08
C ASN A 6 20.11 -8.88 -15.68
N GLY A 7 20.84 -8.07 -16.44
CA GLY A 7 21.98 -8.56 -17.22
C GLY A 7 21.56 -9.60 -18.26
N GLU A 8 22.07 -10.81 -18.14
CA GLU A 8 21.72 -11.97 -19.01
C GLU A 8 20.55 -12.79 -18.48
N THR A 9 20.10 -12.53 -17.24
CA THR A 9 18.97 -13.23 -16.62
C THR A 9 17.67 -12.57 -17.07
N VAL A 10 16.73 -13.39 -17.52
CA VAL A 10 15.41 -12.95 -18.00
C VAL A 10 14.35 -13.78 -17.28
N SER A 11 13.34 -13.14 -16.70
CA SER A 11 12.21 -13.81 -16.11
C SER A 11 11.31 -14.47 -17.16
N GLU A 12 10.36 -15.30 -16.70
CA GLU A 12 9.21 -15.68 -17.50
C GLU A 12 8.40 -14.42 -17.93
N GLU A 13 7.50 -14.59 -18.87
CA GLU A 13 6.59 -13.53 -19.32
C GLU A 13 5.34 -13.51 -18.44
N TYR A 14 5.02 -12.34 -17.91
CA TYR A 14 3.80 -12.09 -17.16
C TYR A 14 2.86 -11.21 -17.97
N THR A 15 1.57 -11.41 -17.79
CA THR A 15 0.51 -10.60 -18.41
C THR A 15 -0.35 -9.98 -17.31
N PHE A 16 -0.61 -8.71 -17.42
CA PHE A 16 -1.68 -8.04 -16.70
C PHE A 16 -2.57 -7.30 -17.71
N GLN A 17 -3.79 -6.99 -17.30
CA GLN A 17 -4.72 -6.23 -18.11
C GLN A 17 -4.95 -4.88 -17.43
N THR A 18 -4.84 -3.81 -18.19
CA THR A 18 -5.28 -2.49 -17.74
C THR A 18 -6.78 -2.36 -17.95
N GLY A 19 -7.47 -1.75 -16.99
CA GLY A 19 -8.89 -1.41 -17.13
C GLY A 19 -9.13 -0.26 -18.11
N ASP A 20 -10.41 0.02 -18.36
CA ASP A 20 -10.83 1.22 -19.07
C ASP A 20 -10.78 2.40 -18.11
N PHE A 21 -9.97 3.41 -18.42
CA PHE A 21 -9.70 4.55 -17.53
C PHE A 21 -10.79 5.64 -17.54
N ASP A 22 -11.98 5.39 -18.06
CA ASP A 22 -13.07 6.35 -18.19
C ASP A 22 -14.41 5.90 -17.57
N GLY A 23 -14.44 4.74 -16.91
CA GLY A 23 -15.61 4.14 -16.30
C GLY A 23 -15.55 4.02 -14.78
N ALA A 24 -16.50 3.27 -14.23
CA ALA A 24 -16.42 2.80 -12.85
C ALA A 24 -15.31 1.76 -12.74
N PHE A 25 -14.61 1.76 -11.63
CA PHE A 25 -13.55 0.79 -11.35
C PHE A 25 -13.73 0.16 -9.96
N SER A 26 -13.07 -0.94 -9.73
CA SER A 26 -12.98 -1.60 -8.44
C SER A 26 -11.54 -1.97 -8.11
N PHE A 27 -11.21 -1.98 -6.83
CA PHE A 27 -9.94 -2.51 -6.37
C PHE A 27 -10.15 -3.41 -5.15
N ALA A 28 -9.28 -4.40 -5.01
CA ALA A 28 -9.21 -5.19 -3.80
C ALA A 28 -8.27 -4.49 -2.82
N PHE A 29 -8.75 -4.24 -1.60
CA PHE A 29 -7.94 -3.70 -0.52
C PHE A 29 -7.67 -4.82 0.48
N VAL A 30 -6.40 -5.09 0.72
CA VAL A 30 -5.94 -6.12 1.65
C VAL A 30 -4.88 -5.53 2.57
N GLY A 31 -4.75 -6.07 3.77
CA GLY A 31 -3.71 -5.65 4.71
C GLY A 31 -2.97 -6.83 5.29
N ASP A 32 -1.76 -6.58 5.67
CA ASP A 32 -0.98 -7.37 6.60
C ASP A 32 -0.86 -8.87 6.20
N PRO A 33 -0.47 -9.20 4.96
CA PRO A 33 -0.19 -10.59 4.60
C PRO A 33 0.97 -11.16 5.40
N GLN A 34 1.89 -10.31 5.83
CA GLN A 34 2.94 -10.53 6.84
C GLN A 34 3.60 -11.91 6.70
N ILE A 35 4.03 -12.22 5.46
CA ILE A 35 4.64 -13.50 5.12
C ILE A 35 5.83 -13.77 6.03
N GLY A 36 5.76 -14.82 6.83
CA GLY A 36 6.78 -15.20 7.80
C GLY A 36 6.43 -14.97 9.27
N ALA A 37 5.29 -14.36 9.57
CA ALA A 37 4.82 -14.17 10.94
C ALA A 37 4.45 -15.48 11.65
N GLY A 38 3.95 -16.43 10.89
CA GLY A 38 3.68 -17.79 11.35
C GLY A 38 4.71 -18.79 10.80
N SER A 39 4.25 -19.78 10.06
CA SER A 39 5.15 -20.64 9.30
C SER A 39 5.17 -20.22 7.83
N LEU A 40 6.34 -20.02 7.27
CA LEU A 40 6.51 -19.54 5.91
C LEU A 40 5.66 -20.32 4.87
N PRO A 41 5.60 -21.66 4.87
CA PRO A 41 4.74 -22.38 3.93
C PRO A 41 3.23 -22.14 4.14
N SER A 42 2.79 -22.00 5.39
CA SER A 42 1.38 -21.73 5.69
C SER A 42 0.98 -20.33 5.28
N ASP A 43 1.84 -19.35 5.54
CA ASP A 43 1.59 -17.94 5.22
C ASP A 43 1.55 -17.75 3.69
N ILE A 44 2.48 -18.35 2.96
CA ILE A 44 2.48 -18.38 1.50
C ILE A 44 1.19 -19.03 0.97
N GLN A 45 0.75 -20.14 1.56
CA GLN A 45 -0.49 -20.79 1.12
C GLN A 45 -1.70 -19.89 1.36
N GLY A 46 -1.82 -19.27 2.53
CA GLY A 46 -2.91 -18.33 2.84
C GLY A 46 -2.93 -17.11 1.91
N TRP A 47 -1.74 -16.60 1.57
CA TRP A 47 -1.60 -15.51 0.60
C TRP A 47 -2.04 -15.95 -0.81
N ASN A 48 -1.60 -17.12 -1.26
CA ASN A 48 -2.03 -17.69 -2.54
C ASN A 48 -3.55 -17.86 -2.61
N ASP A 49 -4.17 -18.41 -1.56
CA ASP A 49 -5.61 -18.58 -1.50
C ASP A 49 -6.34 -17.21 -1.58
N THR A 50 -5.80 -16.17 -0.94
CA THR A 50 -6.33 -14.81 -1.01
C THR A 50 -6.20 -14.24 -2.43
N LEU A 51 -5.03 -14.36 -3.05
CA LEU A 51 -4.79 -13.90 -4.42
C LEU A 51 -5.68 -14.64 -5.44
N ASP A 52 -5.94 -15.93 -5.23
CA ASP A 52 -6.83 -16.71 -6.08
C ASP A 52 -8.30 -16.21 -6.00
N VAL A 53 -8.76 -15.84 -4.82
CA VAL A 53 -10.08 -15.20 -4.64
C VAL A 53 -10.11 -13.84 -5.35
N ILE A 54 -9.10 -13.00 -5.15
CA ILE A 54 -9.00 -11.69 -5.78
C ILE A 54 -9.04 -11.83 -7.32
N LYS A 55 -8.17 -12.66 -7.86
CA LYS A 55 -8.01 -12.81 -9.30
C LYS A 55 -9.21 -13.49 -9.98
N ASN A 56 -9.72 -14.58 -9.39
CA ASN A 56 -10.67 -15.46 -10.06
C ASN A 56 -12.13 -15.22 -9.69
N GLN A 57 -12.40 -14.56 -8.56
CA GLN A 57 -13.76 -14.29 -8.09
C GLN A 57 -14.11 -12.81 -8.10
N LEU A 58 -13.20 -11.93 -7.66
CA LEU A 58 -13.46 -10.50 -7.58
C LEU A 58 -13.07 -9.78 -8.87
N ASN A 59 -11.95 -10.19 -9.49
CA ASN A 59 -11.43 -9.62 -10.73
C ASN A 59 -11.38 -8.08 -10.72
N PRO A 60 -10.74 -7.44 -9.72
CA PRO A 60 -10.65 -6.00 -9.63
C PRO A 60 -9.69 -5.44 -10.68
N ASP A 61 -9.76 -4.13 -10.92
CA ASP A 61 -8.82 -3.43 -11.79
C ASP A 61 -7.40 -3.43 -11.23
N PHE A 62 -7.27 -3.38 -9.90
CA PHE A 62 -5.97 -3.51 -9.22
C PHE A 62 -6.13 -4.01 -7.78
N LEU A 63 -5.01 -4.42 -7.19
CA LEU A 63 -4.85 -4.76 -5.79
C LEU A 63 -4.14 -3.61 -5.06
N PHE A 64 -4.63 -3.21 -3.87
CA PHE A 64 -3.93 -2.31 -2.98
C PHE A 64 -3.63 -3.03 -1.66
N SER A 65 -2.34 -3.19 -1.33
CA SER A 65 -1.88 -3.78 -0.08
C SER A 65 -1.53 -2.68 0.94
N ALA A 66 -2.13 -2.77 2.11
CA ALA A 66 -2.04 -1.75 3.18
C ALA A 66 -0.77 -1.85 4.05
N GLY A 67 0.27 -2.51 3.59
CA GLY A 67 1.53 -2.66 4.32
C GLY A 67 1.71 -4.04 4.95
N ASP A 68 2.87 -4.22 5.58
CA ASP A 68 3.32 -5.45 6.20
C ASP A 68 3.25 -6.64 5.23
N GLN A 69 3.92 -6.51 4.09
CA GLN A 69 4.03 -7.55 3.07
C GLN A 69 4.78 -8.76 3.62
N VAL A 70 5.80 -8.50 4.41
CA VAL A 70 6.66 -9.50 5.05
C VAL A 70 6.73 -9.25 6.56
N ASP A 71 7.06 -10.27 7.33
CA ASP A 71 7.29 -10.15 8.78
C ASP A 71 8.66 -9.54 9.11
N THR A 72 9.65 -9.81 8.27
CA THR A 72 11.04 -9.36 8.50
C THR A 72 11.57 -8.62 7.27
N ALA A 73 11.76 -7.31 7.39
CA ALA A 73 12.01 -6.37 6.32
C ALA A 73 13.12 -6.71 5.31
N ASN A 74 14.12 -7.50 5.67
CA ASN A 74 15.25 -7.89 4.81
C ASN A 74 15.28 -9.37 4.46
N ASN A 75 14.16 -10.08 4.62
CA ASN A 75 14.09 -11.52 4.37
C ASN A 75 13.58 -11.82 2.95
N GLU A 76 14.51 -12.06 2.04
CA GLU A 76 14.23 -12.38 0.63
C GLU A 76 13.35 -13.61 0.42
N SER A 77 13.39 -14.61 1.33
CA SER A 77 12.51 -15.76 1.22
C SER A 77 11.04 -15.40 1.48
N GLN A 78 10.80 -14.40 2.32
CA GLN A 78 9.45 -13.90 2.57
C GLN A 78 8.95 -13.07 1.38
N TYR A 79 9.79 -12.19 0.81
CA TYR A 79 9.46 -11.47 -0.41
C TYR A 79 9.21 -12.42 -1.60
N THR A 80 9.98 -13.49 -1.75
CA THR A 80 9.72 -14.52 -2.76
C THR A 80 8.34 -15.15 -2.57
N GLY A 81 7.90 -15.35 -1.33
CA GLY A 81 6.57 -15.86 -1.03
C GLY A 81 5.45 -14.86 -1.33
N TYR A 82 5.68 -13.58 -1.09
CA TYR A 82 4.73 -12.50 -1.39
C TYR A 82 4.63 -12.24 -2.90
N LEU A 83 5.76 -12.07 -3.59
CA LEU A 83 5.89 -11.73 -5.02
C LEU A 83 5.79 -12.97 -5.91
N ASN A 84 4.81 -13.83 -5.66
CA ASN A 84 4.59 -15.04 -6.44
C ASN A 84 4.00 -14.76 -7.84
N ASP A 85 3.87 -15.79 -8.67
CA ASP A 85 3.39 -15.68 -10.04
C ASP A 85 1.96 -15.11 -10.15
N THR A 86 1.08 -15.41 -9.18
CA THR A 86 -0.28 -14.86 -9.15
C THR A 86 -0.25 -13.36 -8.89
N PHE A 87 0.51 -12.92 -7.88
CA PHE A 87 0.70 -11.49 -7.59
C PHE A 87 1.30 -10.75 -8.81
N SER A 88 2.31 -11.33 -9.44
CA SER A 88 2.97 -10.77 -10.62
C SER A 88 2.03 -10.60 -11.84
N SER A 89 0.88 -11.27 -11.83
CA SER A 89 -0.16 -11.13 -12.86
C SER A 89 -1.25 -10.11 -12.52
N LEU A 90 -1.17 -9.44 -11.37
CA LEU A 90 -2.08 -8.39 -10.94
C LEU A 90 -1.39 -7.02 -11.05
N THR A 91 -2.15 -6.00 -11.46
CA THR A 91 -1.73 -4.62 -11.23
C THR A 91 -1.86 -4.34 -9.73
N SER A 92 -0.82 -3.82 -9.10
CA SER A 92 -0.81 -3.63 -7.65
C SER A 92 -0.20 -2.31 -7.24
N ALA A 93 -0.68 -1.78 -6.10
CA ALA A 93 -0.09 -0.71 -5.32
C ALA A 93 0.15 -1.23 -3.89
N THR A 94 1.19 -0.74 -3.23
CA THR A 94 1.59 -1.22 -1.91
C THR A 94 1.95 -0.08 -0.99
N THR A 95 1.64 -0.21 0.28
CA THR A 95 1.97 0.71 1.38
C THR A 95 3.15 0.16 2.18
N ILE A 96 3.98 1.03 2.75
CA ILE A 96 5.07 0.61 3.64
C ILE A 96 4.50 0.36 5.03
N GLY A 97 4.52 -0.90 5.48
CA GLY A 97 4.18 -1.26 6.85
C GLY A 97 5.36 -1.13 7.83
N ASN A 98 5.10 -1.30 9.12
CA ASN A 98 6.17 -1.22 10.11
C ASN A 98 7.13 -2.42 10.04
N HIS A 99 6.65 -3.59 9.62
CA HIS A 99 7.49 -4.76 9.37
C HIS A 99 8.36 -4.62 8.12
N ASP A 100 7.97 -3.77 7.15
CA ASP A 100 8.75 -3.49 5.93
C ASP A 100 9.81 -2.40 6.15
N SER A 101 9.60 -1.49 7.10
CA SER A 101 10.25 -0.17 7.17
C SER A 101 11.73 -0.18 7.55
N SER A 102 12.23 -1.25 8.16
CA SER A 102 13.58 -1.31 8.74
C SER A 102 14.70 -1.66 7.74
N SER A 103 14.38 -1.84 6.45
CA SER A 103 15.32 -2.21 5.39
C SER A 103 15.00 -1.46 4.08
N ALA A 104 16.00 -1.37 3.20
CA ALA A 104 15.81 -0.89 1.84
C ALA A 104 15.14 -1.93 0.91
N ALA A 105 14.97 -3.17 1.35
CA ALA A 105 14.46 -4.24 0.51
C ALA A 105 13.07 -3.93 -0.07
N TYR A 106 12.19 -3.27 0.68
CA TYR A 106 10.90 -2.83 0.15
C TYR A 106 11.08 -1.94 -1.09
N ASN A 107 11.92 -0.92 -1.02
CA ASN A 107 12.19 -0.01 -2.14
C ASN A 107 12.92 -0.70 -3.31
N GLU A 108 13.63 -1.79 -3.05
CA GLU A 108 14.27 -2.62 -4.10
C GLU A 108 13.26 -3.51 -4.83
N HIS A 109 12.15 -3.87 -4.19
CA HIS A 109 11.10 -4.73 -4.75
C HIS A 109 9.95 -3.94 -5.40
N PHE A 110 9.64 -2.74 -4.92
CA PHE A 110 8.49 -1.96 -5.37
C PHE A 110 8.94 -0.63 -5.99
N ASN A 111 8.44 -0.35 -7.20
CA ASN A 111 8.67 0.92 -7.87
C ASN A 111 7.44 1.81 -7.68
N LEU A 112 7.53 2.75 -6.74
CA LEU A 112 6.42 3.62 -6.37
C LEU A 112 6.27 4.79 -7.37
N PRO A 113 5.10 4.99 -7.98
CA PRO A 113 4.92 6.08 -8.94
C PRO A 113 4.88 7.43 -8.22
N ASN A 114 5.53 8.45 -8.80
CA ASN A 114 5.58 9.80 -8.23
C ASN A 114 6.03 9.84 -6.76
N GLU A 115 6.94 8.94 -6.40
CA GLU A 115 7.52 8.88 -5.06
C GLU A 115 8.21 10.20 -4.71
N SER A 116 7.97 10.69 -3.50
CA SER A 116 8.56 11.94 -3.02
C SER A 116 10.02 11.73 -2.59
N ALA A 117 10.91 12.60 -3.05
CA ALA A 117 12.28 12.63 -2.53
C ALA A 117 12.42 13.41 -1.22
N GLN A 118 11.33 14.01 -0.69
CA GLN A 118 11.37 14.94 0.43
C GLN A 118 10.47 14.56 1.60
N TYR A 119 9.33 13.93 1.34
CA TYR A 119 8.26 13.75 2.34
C TYR A 119 8.07 12.27 2.68
N GLY A 120 7.90 11.98 3.96
CA GLY A 120 7.69 10.64 4.48
C GLY A 120 8.86 9.68 4.28
N ALA A 121 10.08 10.20 4.12
CA ALA A 121 11.25 9.43 3.70
C ALA A 121 11.80 8.55 4.82
N THR A 122 11.85 7.24 4.57
CA THR A 122 12.53 6.24 5.39
C THR A 122 13.50 5.41 4.55
N THR A 123 14.17 4.43 5.16
CA THR A 123 15.02 3.49 4.41
C THR A 123 14.23 2.66 3.41
N ALA A 124 12.96 2.39 3.69
CA ALA A 124 12.09 1.56 2.84
C ALA A 124 11.45 2.32 1.68
N GLY A 125 11.47 3.64 1.68
CA GLY A 125 10.83 4.49 0.68
C GLY A 125 10.13 5.69 1.33
N SER A 126 9.24 6.34 0.62
CA SER A 126 8.61 7.59 1.02
C SER A 126 7.15 7.69 0.56
N ASP A 127 6.53 8.85 0.79
CA ASP A 127 5.18 9.13 0.32
C ASP A 127 5.12 9.07 -1.21
N TYR A 128 4.04 8.54 -1.77
CA TYR A 128 3.85 8.47 -3.22
C TYR A 128 2.39 8.65 -3.61
N TRP A 129 2.12 8.97 -4.87
CA TRP A 129 0.75 9.09 -5.37
C TRP A 129 0.58 8.57 -6.79
N PHE A 130 -0.64 8.21 -7.13
CA PHE A 130 -1.06 7.92 -8.50
C PHE A 130 -2.51 8.32 -8.72
N VAL A 131 -2.88 8.47 -9.98
CA VAL A 131 -4.28 8.68 -10.38
C VAL A 131 -4.79 7.44 -11.11
N TYR A 132 -5.93 6.95 -10.69
CA TYR A 132 -6.68 5.94 -11.42
C TYR A 132 -8.09 6.46 -11.70
N ASN A 133 -8.48 6.54 -12.96
CA ASN A 133 -9.67 7.28 -13.41
C ASN A 133 -9.69 8.71 -12.83
N ASN A 134 -10.75 9.09 -12.16
CA ASN A 134 -10.91 10.41 -11.53
C ASN A 134 -10.61 10.37 -10.03
N THR A 135 -9.80 9.43 -9.56
CA THR A 135 -9.42 9.27 -8.15
C THR A 135 -7.92 9.44 -7.99
N LEU A 136 -7.52 10.37 -7.14
CA LEU A 136 -6.15 10.51 -6.67
C LEU A 136 -5.97 9.63 -5.44
N PHE A 137 -5.03 8.69 -5.52
CA PHE A 137 -4.56 7.89 -4.40
C PHE A 137 -3.25 8.49 -3.90
N MET A 138 -3.20 8.86 -2.64
CA MET A 138 -2.03 9.36 -1.93
C MET A 138 -1.67 8.37 -0.84
N ASP A 139 -0.53 7.71 -0.98
CA ASP A 139 0.01 6.81 0.03
C ASP A 139 1.03 7.57 0.88
N ILE A 140 0.78 7.67 2.18
CA ILE A 140 1.69 8.31 3.11
C ILE A 140 2.41 7.25 3.95
N ASN A 141 3.73 7.29 3.96
CA ASN A 141 4.56 6.39 4.75
C ASN A 141 4.46 6.72 6.24
N SER A 142 3.48 6.17 6.89
CA SER A 142 3.19 6.43 8.32
C SER A 142 4.27 5.94 9.29
N ASN A 143 5.37 5.34 8.81
CA ASN A 143 6.57 5.10 9.62
C ASN A 143 7.36 6.40 9.85
N ASP A 144 7.27 7.38 8.99
CA ASP A 144 7.59 8.76 9.32
C ASP A 144 6.48 9.35 10.20
N ARG A 145 6.87 10.14 11.18
CA ARG A 145 5.96 10.74 12.16
C ARG A 145 5.63 12.21 11.87
N SER A 146 6.16 12.76 10.79
CA SER A 146 5.98 14.17 10.44
C SER A 146 4.65 14.45 9.75
N ALA A 147 3.58 14.67 10.52
CA ALA A 147 2.28 15.05 9.98
C ALA A 147 2.36 16.30 9.09
N ALA A 148 3.31 17.19 9.33
CA ALA A 148 3.53 18.38 8.51
C ALA A 148 4.09 18.04 7.13
N GLU A 149 5.02 17.07 7.04
CA GLU A 149 5.55 16.61 5.74
C GLU A 149 4.45 15.90 4.93
N HIS A 150 3.71 14.98 5.53
CA HIS A 150 2.58 14.33 4.88
C HIS A 150 1.52 15.33 4.39
N LYS A 151 1.22 16.36 5.19
CA LYS A 151 0.33 17.45 4.77
C LYS A 151 0.84 18.15 3.51
N GLN A 152 2.12 18.54 3.50
CA GLN A 152 2.71 19.21 2.34
C GLN A 152 2.72 18.32 1.10
N PHE A 153 3.08 17.05 1.26
CA PHE A 153 3.00 16.06 0.20
C PHE A 153 1.60 15.97 -0.42
N MET A 154 0.57 15.82 0.42
CA MET A 154 -0.81 15.75 -0.05
C MET A 154 -1.25 17.04 -0.76
N GLN A 155 -0.84 18.22 -0.25
CA GLN A 155 -1.11 19.50 -0.92
C GLN A 155 -0.47 19.56 -2.30
N ASP A 156 0.77 19.13 -2.44
CA ASP A 156 1.50 19.12 -3.71
C ASP A 156 0.87 18.13 -4.70
N ALA A 157 0.49 16.94 -4.23
CA ALA A 157 -0.18 15.93 -5.06
C ALA A 157 -1.56 16.42 -5.54
N ILE A 158 -2.36 17.04 -4.68
CA ILE A 158 -3.66 17.63 -5.04
C ILE A 158 -3.47 18.76 -6.05
N ALA A 159 -2.50 19.65 -5.83
CA ALA A 159 -2.21 20.76 -6.74
C ALA A 159 -1.74 20.28 -8.13
N ALA A 160 -1.04 19.16 -8.19
CA ALA A 160 -0.62 18.53 -9.45
C ALA A 160 -1.79 17.85 -10.19
N ASN A 161 -2.90 17.56 -9.52
CA ASN A 161 -4.05 16.84 -10.05
C ASN A 161 -5.39 17.58 -9.80
N PRO A 162 -5.57 18.81 -10.31
CA PRO A 162 -6.71 19.67 -9.95
C PRO A 162 -8.07 19.17 -10.46
N ASP A 163 -8.07 18.27 -11.44
CA ASP A 163 -9.29 17.80 -12.11
C ASP A 163 -9.83 16.47 -11.52
N VAL A 164 -9.17 15.88 -10.52
CA VAL A 164 -9.66 14.67 -9.89
C VAL A 164 -10.93 14.92 -9.09
N ARG A 165 -11.83 13.96 -9.10
CA ARG A 165 -13.08 14.02 -8.36
C ARG A 165 -12.96 13.53 -6.93
N TRP A 166 -12.17 12.46 -6.74
CA TRP A 166 -12.04 11.77 -5.46
C TRP A 166 -10.60 11.79 -4.98
N LYS A 167 -10.43 11.95 -3.69
CA LYS A 167 -9.14 11.96 -3.00
C LYS A 167 -9.14 10.87 -1.93
N THR A 168 -8.28 9.88 -2.11
CA THR A 168 -8.11 8.76 -1.19
C THR A 168 -6.72 8.82 -0.57
N VAL A 169 -6.64 8.70 0.75
CA VAL A 169 -5.37 8.55 1.47
C VAL A 169 -5.25 7.11 1.93
N VAL A 170 -4.07 6.54 1.76
CA VAL A 170 -3.74 5.19 2.23
C VAL A 170 -2.50 5.28 3.11
N PHE A 171 -2.47 4.56 4.22
CA PHE A 171 -1.30 4.41 5.06
C PHE A 171 -1.46 3.19 5.99
N HIS A 172 -0.35 2.72 6.56
CA HIS A 172 -0.37 1.47 7.28
C HIS A 172 -1.01 1.56 8.66
N HIS A 173 -0.52 2.45 9.55
CA HIS A 173 -0.93 2.48 10.96
C HIS A 173 -2.37 2.93 11.15
N SER A 174 -3.24 2.05 11.64
CA SER A 174 -4.68 2.32 11.84
C SER A 174 -4.94 3.31 12.96
N ILE A 175 -5.40 4.52 12.62
CA ILE A 175 -5.75 5.55 13.62
C ILE A 175 -7.11 5.33 14.28
N TYR A 176 -7.99 4.56 13.65
CA TYR A 176 -9.28 4.14 14.20
C TYR A 176 -9.39 2.62 14.15
N SER A 177 -9.14 1.98 15.26
CA SER A 177 -9.17 0.54 15.39
C SER A 177 -9.90 0.11 16.66
N THR A 178 -10.31 -1.15 16.68
CA THR A 178 -10.91 -1.82 17.85
C THR A 178 -10.02 -2.97 18.37
N ALA A 179 -8.81 -3.10 17.85
CA ALA A 179 -7.87 -4.17 18.18
C ALA A 179 -6.72 -3.67 19.09
N SER A 180 -5.64 -4.41 19.14
CA SER A 180 -4.60 -4.28 20.18
C SER A 180 -3.85 -2.94 20.15
N HIS A 181 -3.63 -2.37 18.98
CA HIS A 181 -2.86 -1.13 18.83
C HIS A 181 -3.69 0.16 19.01
N ALA A 182 -5.01 0.05 19.19
CA ALA A 182 -5.91 1.21 19.30
C ALA A 182 -5.53 2.23 20.40
N SER A 183 -4.80 1.80 21.43
CA SER A 183 -4.36 2.62 22.56
C SER A 183 -2.85 2.91 22.59
N ASP A 184 -2.10 2.51 21.59
CA ASP A 184 -0.67 2.79 21.51
C ASP A 184 -0.42 4.28 21.34
N GLY A 185 0.60 4.79 22.02
CA GLY A 185 0.86 6.24 22.09
C GLY A 185 1.04 6.86 20.72
N ASP A 186 1.73 6.19 19.83
CA ASP A 186 1.97 6.64 18.46
C ASP A 186 0.71 6.63 17.59
N ILE A 187 -0.23 5.70 17.83
CA ILE A 187 -1.53 5.67 17.16
C ILE A 187 -2.42 6.81 17.67
N ILE A 188 -2.38 7.07 18.99
CA ILE A 188 -3.11 8.20 19.60
C ILE A 188 -2.61 9.54 19.02
N ASP A 189 -1.30 9.71 18.87
CA ASP A 189 -0.71 10.93 18.31
C ASP A 189 -1.20 11.15 16.86
N ARG A 190 -1.08 10.13 16.00
CA ARG A 190 -1.58 10.21 14.62
C ARG A 190 -3.08 10.50 14.55
N ARG A 191 -3.86 9.91 15.45
CA ARG A 191 -5.32 10.16 15.56
C ARG A 191 -5.64 11.61 15.93
N ASN A 192 -4.79 12.26 16.69
CA ASN A 192 -4.96 13.66 17.06
C ASN A 192 -4.54 14.62 15.94
N GLU A 193 -3.62 14.23 15.08
CA GLU A 193 -3.00 15.09 14.08
C GLU A 193 -3.61 14.93 12.68
N LEU A 194 -3.72 13.69 12.19
CA LEU A 194 -4.06 13.43 10.79
C LEU A 194 -5.51 13.78 10.40
N PRO A 195 -6.54 13.50 11.21
CA PRO A 195 -7.92 13.77 10.79
C PRO A 195 -8.18 15.24 10.47
N GLN A 196 -7.57 16.18 11.19
CA GLN A 196 -7.71 17.61 10.91
C GLN A 196 -7.09 17.98 9.57
N ILE A 197 -5.98 17.32 9.18
CA ILE A 197 -5.35 17.52 7.88
C ILE A 197 -6.24 16.96 6.77
N PHE A 198 -6.82 15.78 6.99
CA PHE A 198 -7.74 15.17 6.01
C PHE A 198 -8.98 16.05 5.79
N ASP A 199 -9.55 16.61 6.85
CA ASP A 199 -10.67 17.54 6.78
C ASP A 199 -10.30 18.83 5.99
N GLU A 200 -9.14 19.42 6.29
CA GLU A 200 -8.65 20.63 5.60
C GLU A 200 -8.41 20.42 4.09
N LEU A 201 -8.07 19.20 3.69
CA LEU A 201 -7.76 18.84 2.30
C LEU A 201 -8.94 18.21 1.56
N ASP A 202 -10.12 18.12 2.19
CA ASP A 202 -11.31 17.44 1.65
C ASP A 202 -10.99 16.01 1.17
N ILE A 203 -10.37 15.19 2.01
CA ILE A 203 -10.11 13.79 1.71
C ILE A 203 -11.41 12.99 1.84
N ASP A 204 -11.77 12.25 0.81
CA ASP A 204 -13.05 11.52 0.75
C ASP A 204 -12.98 10.15 1.45
N VAL A 205 -11.83 9.46 1.36
CA VAL A 205 -11.65 8.10 1.89
C VAL A 205 -10.26 7.95 2.49
N VAL A 206 -10.19 7.28 3.63
CA VAL A 206 -8.93 6.87 4.27
C VAL A 206 -8.93 5.36 4.48
N LEU A 207 -7.88 4.70 4.03
CA LEU A 207 -7.71 3.25 4.11
C LEU A 207 -6.44 2.91 4.91
N MET A 208 -6.53 1.92 5.80
CA MET A 208 -5.47 1.59 6.75
C MET A 208 -5.35 0.09 6.99
N GLY A 209 -4.18 -0.38 7.45
CA GLY A 209 -3.87 -1.76 7.85
C GLY A 209 -3.56 -1.90 9.34
N HIS A 210 -2.51 -2.68 9.68
CA HIS A 210 -1.84 -2.79 10.97
C HIS A 210 -2.55 -3.62 12.04
N ASP A 211 -3.84 -3.46 12.24
CA ASP A 211 -4.53 -4.03 13.40
C ASP A 211 -5.27 -5.35 13.11
N HIS A 212 -5.07 -5.94 11.93
CA HIS A 212 -5.61 -7.24 11.50
C HIS A 212 -7.11 -7.43 11.75
N VAL A 213 -7.88 -6.35 11.72
CA VAL A 213 -9.33 -6.35 11.90
C VAL A 213 -10.00 -5.48 10.86
N TYR A 214 -11.21 -5.85 10.48
CA TYR A 214 -12.05 -4.98 9.68
C TYR A 214 -12.82 -4.02 10.57
N THR A 215 -12.55 -2.74 10.46
CA THR A 215 -13.27 -1.66 11.13
C THR A 215 -13.66 -0.60 10.11
N ARG A 216 -14.86 -0.06 10.22
CA ARG A 216 -15.35 1.02 9.39
C ARG A 216 -15.95 2.12 10.26
N THR A 217 -15.56 3.35 10.02
CA THR A 217 -16.12 4.57 10.65
C THR A 217 -16.71 5.48 9.56
N TYR A 218 -17.52 6.45 9.99
CA TYR A 218 -18.13 7.45 9.12
C TYR A 218 -17.87 8.85 9.69
#